data_d6469a1da7704e504251a4c5e69145aa
#
_entry.id   d6469a1da7704e504251a4c5e69145aa
#
_cell.length_a   1.000
_cell.length_b   1.000
_cell.length_c   1.000
_cell.angle_alpha   90.00
_cell.angle_beta   90.00
_cell.angle_gamma   90.00
#
_symmetry.space_group_name_H-M   'P 1'
#
loop_
_entity.id
_entity.type
_entity.pdbx_description
1 polymer ?
#
loop_
_entity_poly.entity_id
_entity_poly.type
_entity_poly.pdbx_seq_one_letter_code
_entity_poly.pdbx_strand_id
1 'polypeptide(L)'
;MSPTDRNTQLFERAKKVIPGGVNSPVRAFKAVGGTPRFVQRAQGAYFWDADGKKYIDYIGSWGPMILGHGHPAVVEAVTKAAMDGFSYGAPTEREVELAEEILKLVPSIEQVRLVSSGTEAGMSAIRLARGATGRSKIIKFEGCYHGHADALLVKAGSGLATFGNPTSAGVPPEVVQHTLVLEYNNVAQLEEAFALHGNEVACLMIEPIAGNMNFIRASVPFMQRCRELCTQHGALFAFDEVMTGF
;
A
#
# COMPACT_ATOMS: atom_id res chain seq x y z
N MET A 1 24.21 17.06 32.52
CA MET A 1 23.42 16.28 31.56
C MET A 1 22.47 17.23 30.83
N SER A 2 22.55 17.36 29.51
CA SER A 2 21.60 18.14 28.75
C SER A 2 20.20 17.54 29.02
N PRO A 3 19.15 18.33 29.26
CA PRO A 3 17.83 17.78 29.48
C PRO A 3 17.44 16.97 28.24
N THR A 4 17.06 15.71 28.46
CA THR A 4 16.59 14.81 27.40
C THR A 4 15.41 15.48 26.71
N ASP A 5 15.47 15.65 25.39
CA ASP A 5 14.42 16.32 24.63
C ASP A 5 13.08 15.57 24.74
N ARG A 6 11.99 16.26 24.46
CA ARG A 6 10.63 15.73 24.57
C ARG A 6 10.38 14.55 23.63
N ASN A 7 10.94 14.59 22.43
CA ASN A 7 10.85 13.49 21.45
C ASN A 7 11.47 12.21 22.03
N THR A 8 12.65 12.28 22.64
CA THR A 8 13.30 11.12 23.28
C THR A 8 12.47 10.60 24.46
N GLN A 9 11.95 11.47 25.32
CA GLN A 9 11.07 11.06 26.44
C GLN A 9 9.81 10.34 25.94
N LEU A 10 9.19 10.84 24.89
CA LEU A 10 8.00 10.21 24.28
C LEU A 10 8.33 8.86 23.67
N PHE A 11 9.46 8.72 23.00
CA PHE A 11 9.89 7.46 22.41
C PHE A 11 10.18 6.40 23.48
N GLU A 12 10.87 6.76 24.56
CA GLU A 12 11.09 5.84 25.69
C GLU A 12 9.77 5.40 26.36
N ARG A 13 8.80 6.29 26.47
CA ARG A 13 7.45 5.93 26.93
C ARG A 13 6.74 5.02 25.96
N ALA A 14 6.78 5.35 24.66
CA ALA A 14 6.14 4.57 23.60
C ALA A 14 6.67 3.13 23.56
N LYS A 15 7.96 2.92 23.68
CA LYS A 15 8.58 1.58 23.72
C LYS A 15 8.07 0.68 24.86
N LYS A 16 7.53 1.25 25.93
CA LYS A 16 6.97 0.48 27.04
C LYS A 16 5.57 -0.07 26.77
N VAL A 17 4.84 0.53 25.84
CA VAL A 17 3.41 0.25 25.59
C VAL A 17 3.09 -0.06 24.14
N ILE A 18 4.01 0.20 23.21
CA ILE A 18 3.86 -0.07 21.78
C ILE A 18 5.08 -0.87 21.31
N PRO A 19 4.92 -2.02 20.68
CA PRO A 19 6.03 -2.80 20.13
C PRO A 19 6.94 -1.94 19.22
N GLY A 20 8.23 -1.82 19.58
CA GLY A 20 9.18 -0.95 18.87
C GLY A 20 8.96 0.55 19.03
N GLY A 21 7.97 0.98 19.85
CA GLY A 21 7.66 2.38 20.14
C GLY A 21 6.86 3.10 19.05
N VAL A 22 6.38 2.38 18.02
CA VAL A 22 5.66 2.94 16.87
C VAL A 22 4.62 1.95 16.35
N ASN A 23 3.53 2.46 15.74
CA ASN A 23 2.50 1.63 15.10
C ASN A 23 2.83 1.24 13.64
N SER A 24 3.96 1.69 13.11
CA SER A 24 4.51 1.25 11.83
C SER A 24 6.03 1.17 11.93
N PRO A 25 6.66 0.00 11.61
CA PRO A 25 8.10 -0.22 11.83
C PRO A 25 9.01 0.82 11.19
N VAL A 26 8.66 1.36 10.04
CA VAL A 26 9.43 2.38 9.32
C VAL A 26 9.57 3.68 10.14
N ARG A 27 8.60 3.99 11.00
CA ARG A 27 8.62 5.20 11.85
C ARG A 27 9.59 5.12 13.02
N ALA A 28 10.17 3.94 13.31
CA ALA A 28 11.12 3.75 14.41
C ALA A 28 12.54 4.25 14.11
N PHE A 29 12.81 4.74 12.92
CA PHE A 29 14.11 5.24 12.46
C PHE A 29 15.25 4.20 12.51
N LYS A 30 14.94 2.90 12.59
CA LYS A 30 15.96 1.84 12.68
C LYS A 30 16.95 1.86 11.51
N ALA A 31 16.48 2.17 10.30
CA ALA A 31 17.31 2.20 9.10
C ALA A 31 18.15 3.49 8.97
N VAL A 32 17.72 4.59 9.59
CA VAL A 32 18.37 5.92 9.45
C VAL A 32 19.02 6.41 10.74
N GLY A 33 18.74 5.75 11.85
CA GLY A 33 19.24 6.14 13.17
C GLY A 33 18.55 7.37 13.77
N GLY A 34 18.88 7.65 15.03
CA GLY A 34 18.33 8.78 15.77
C GLY A 34 17.00 8.49 16.45
N THR A 35 16.36 9.54 16.98
CA THR A 35 15.08 9.48 17.69
C THR A 35 13.95 9.91 16.75
N PRO A 36 12.86 9.14 16.63
CA PRO A 36 11.68 9.54 15.88
C PRO A 36 11.12 10.88 16.33
N ARG A 37 10.60 11.68 15.40
CA ARG A 37 9.94 12.95 15.72
C ARG A 37 8.47 12.72 16.02
N PHE A 38 8.02 13.13 17.19
CA PHE A 38 6.62 13.08 17.59
C PHE A 38 5.96 14.38 17.14
N VAL A 39 5.09 14.30 16.14
CA VAL A 39 4.42 15.48 15.59
C VAL A 39 3.35 15.96 16.57
N GLN A 40 3.39 17.25 16.92
CA GLN A 40 2.41 17.90 17.78
C GLN A 40 1.30 18.60 16.97
N ARG A 41 1.67 19.24 15.87
CA ARG A 41 0.76 19.91 14.94
C ARG A 41 1.34 20.00 13.55
N ALA A 42 0.48 20.19 12.55
CA ALA A 42 0.90 20.41 11.18
C ALA A 42 -0.05 21.38 10.47
N GLN A 43 0.48 22.13 9.49
CA GLN A 43 -0.29 23.08 8.69
C GLN A 43 0.40 23.34 7.35
N GLY A 44 -0.33 23.28 6.26
CA GLY A 44 0.22 23.42 4.91
C GLY A 44 1.37 22.44 4.68
N ALA A 45 2.51 22.90 4.24
CA ALA A 45 3.71 22.09 3.98
C ALA A 45 4.59 21.85 5.22
N TYR A 46 4.12 22.15 6.42
CA TYR A 46 4.95 22.12 7.61
C TYR A 46 4.34 21.30 8.74
N PHE A 47 5.21 20.71 9.56
CA PHE A 47 4.84 20.16 10.87
C PHE A 47 5.78 20.68 11.97
N TRP A 48 5.34 20.59 13.20
CA TRP A 48 6.12 20.89 14.41
C TRP A 48 6.17 19.66 15.30
N ASP A 49 7.37 19.33 15.75
CA ASP A 49 7.56 18.22 16.68
C ASP A 49 7.22 18.60 18.13
N ALA A 50 7.34 17.63 19.04
CA ALA A 50 7.04 17.80 20.45
C ALA A 50 7.98 18.77 21.20
N ASP A 51 9.10 19.12 20.60
CA ASP A 51 10.03 20.14 21.10
C ASP A 51 9.75 21.52 20.46
N GLY A 52 8.71 21.65 19.64
CA GLY A 52 8.31 22.88 18.98
C GLY A 52 9.13 23.20 17.72
N LYS A 53 10.05 22.33 17.32
CA LYS A 53 10.86 22.55 16.12
C LYS A 53 10.01 22.36 14.87
N LYS A 54 10.12 23.33 13.93
CA LYS A 54 9.44 23.33 12.65
C LYS A 54 10.24 22.57 11.59
N TYR A 55 9.52 21.77 10.77
CA TYR A 55 10.07 21.02 9.64
C TYR A 55 9.23 21.24 8.39
N ILE A 56 9.85 21.13 7.22
CA ILE A 56 9.14 20.96 5.95
C ILE A 56 8.78 19.49 5.83
N ASP A 57 7.52 19.20 5.53
CA ASP A 57 7.05 17.83 5.33
C ASP A 57 7.20 17.41 3.87
N TYR A 58 8.23 16.61 3.58
CA TYR A 58 8.42 15.99 2.26
C TYR A 58 7.79 14.59 2.17
N ILE A 59 7.16 14.09 3.23
CA ILE A 59 6.56 12.75 3.26
C ILE A 59 5.09 12.82 2.82
N GLY A 60 4.39 13.91 3.16
CA GLY A 60 3.00 14.12 2.77
C GLY A 60 2.07 12.99 3.20
N SER A 61 2.31 12.40 4.39
CA SER A 61 1.58 11.25 4.92
C SER A 61 1.60 10.02 3.99
N TRP A 62 2.73 9.81 3.29
CA TRP A 62 2.95 8.73 2.30
C TRP A 62 2.08 8.86 1.04
N GLY A 63 1.85 10.10 0.58
CA GLY A 63 1.19 10.42 -0.67
C GLY A 63 -0.12 11.22 -0.57
N PRO A 64 -1.07 10.91 0.33
CA PRO A 64 -2.42 11.49 0.27
C PRO A 64 -2.52 12.98 0.60
N MET A 65 -1.50 13.60 1.20
CA MET A 65 -1.55 15.01 1.65
C MET A 65 -1.24 16.03 0.55
N ILE A 66 -1.82 15.88 -0.63
CA ILE A 66 -1.58 16.76 -1.79
C ILE A 66 -2.00 18.22 -1.56
N LEU A 67 -2.99 18.47 -0.71
CA LEU A 67 -3.42 19.82 -0.30
C LEU A 67 -2.63 20.35 0.91
N GLY A 68 -1.69 19.57 1.43
CA GLY A 68 -1.02 19.86 2.70
C GLY A 68 -1.89 19.63 3.93
N HIS A 69 -1.31 19.89 5.08
CA HIS A 69 -1.97 19.68 6.37
C HIS A 69 -3.00 20.77 6.68
N GLY A 70 -4.14 20.38 7.23
CA GLY A 70 -5.13 21.31 7.77
C GLY A 70 -5.71 22.27 6.74
N HIS A 71 -5.96 21.80 5.51
CA HIS A 71 -6.59 22.62 4.48
C HIS A 71 -7.97 23.11 4.95
N PRO A 72 -8.27 24.43 4.92
CA PRO A 72 -9.48 24.99 5.55
C PRO A 72 -10.78 24.33 5.10
N ALA A 73 -10.97 24.16 3.80
CA ALA A 73 -12.19 23.53 3.27
C ALA A 73 -12.36 22.06 3.71
N VAL A 74 -11.25 21.31 3.83
CA VAL A 74 -11.29 19.92 4.33
C VAL A 74 -11.64 19.90 5.82
N VAL A 75 -11.02 20.77 6.62
CA VAL A 75 -11.31 20.88 8.06
C VAL A 75 -12.77 21.26 8.28
N GLU A 76 -13.30 22.23 7.53
CA GLU A 76 -14.71 22.65 7.61
C GLU A 76 -15.66 21.48 7.27
N ALA A 77 -15.42 20.79 6.15
CA ALA A 77 -16.25 19.65 5.71
C ALA A 77 -16.24 18.50 6.74
N VAL A 78 -15.05 18.16 7.27
CA VAL A 78 -14.91 17.12 8.31
C VAL A 78 -15.60 17.53 9.60
N THR A 79 -15.45 18.78 10.04
CA THR A 79 -16.10 19.29 11.25
C THR A 79 -17.63 19.22 11.12
N LYS A 80 -18.17 19.65 9.98
CA LYS A 80 -19.60 19.56 9.68
C LYS A 80 -20.08 18.10 9.70
N ALA A 81 -19.35 17.21 9.03
CA ALA A 81 -19.71 15.80 8.99
C ALA A 81 -19.65 15.12 10.37
N ALA A 82 -18.70 15.52 11.22
CA ALA A 82 -18.55 15.00 12.58
C ALA A 82 -19.74 15.32 13.48
N MET A 83 -20.44 16.43 13.24
CA MET A 83 -21.66 16.79 13.99
C MET A 83 -22.83 15.84 13.71
N ASP A 84 -22.84 15.16 12.57
CA ASP A 84 -23.87 14.16 12.22
C ASP A 84 -23.54 12.76 12.78
N GLY A 85 -22.31 12.55 13.26
CA GLY A 85 -21.82 11.28 13.80
C GLY A 85 -20.66 10.68 12.99
N PHE A 86 -19.98 9.70 13.60
CA PHE A 86 -18.76 9.10 13.04
C PHE A 86 -18.96 7.69 12.46
N SER A 87 -20.00 6.98 12.88
CA SER A 87 -20.25 5.60 12.47
C SER A 87 -21.70 5.21 12.77
N TYR A 88 -22.34 4.57 11.79
CA TYR A 88 -23.79 4.29 11.90
C TYR A 88 -24.12 2.80 11.85
N GLY A 89 -23.20 1.94 11.44
CA GLY A 89 -23.50 0.52 11.17
C GLY A 89 -24.52 0.33 10.04
N ALA A 90 -24.70 1.36 9.18
CA ALA A 90 -25.65 1.42 8.06
C ALA A 90 -25.00 2.19 6.90
N PRO A 91 -25.48 2.00 5.65
CA PRO A 91 -24.99 2.78 4.51
C PRO A 91 -25.32 4.26 4.66
N THR A 92 -24.50 5.12 4.03
CA THR A 92 -24.68 6.57 4.03
C THR A 92 -24.69 7.12 2.60
N GLU A 93 -25.37 8.24 2.39
CA GLU A 93 -25.40 8.95 1.11
C GLU A 93 -23.99 9.37 0.69
N ARG A 94 -23.13 9.78 1.63
CA ARG A 94 -21.75 10.18 1.37
C ARG A 94 -20.88 9.07 0.77
N GLU A 95 -21.15 7.80 1.10
CA GLU A 95 -20.46 6.66 0.48
C GLU A 95 -20.83 6.53 -1.01
N VAL A 96 -22.12 6.77 -1.34
CA VAL A 96 -22.59 6.77 -2.72
C VAL A 96 -21.99 7.92 -3.51
N GLU A 97 -22.06 9.14 -2.98
CA GLU A 97 -21.46 10.34 -3.56
C GLU A 97 -19.95 10.16 -3.85
N LEU A 98 -19.21 9.60 -2.89
CA LEU A 98 -17.77 9.33 -3.08
C LEU A 98 -17.54 8.29 -4.18
N ALA A 99 -18.32 7.21 -4.21
CA ALA A 99 -18.20 6.20 -5.26
C ALA A 99 -18.50 6.77 -6.66
N GLU A 100 -19.55 7.58 -6.79
CA GLU A 100 -19.91 8.25 -8.03
C GLU A 100 -18.81 9.22 -8.51
N GLU A 101 -18.19 9.95 -7.59
CA GLU A 101 -17.09 10.86 -7.91
C GLU A 101 -15.85 10.10 -8.38
N ILE A 102 -15.52 8.97 -7.74
CA ILE A 102 -14.43 8.09 -8.20
C ILE A 102 -14.68 7.61 -9.64
N LEU A 103 -15.90 7.17 -9.96
CA LEU A 103 -16.24 6.69 -11.31
C LEU A 103 -16.11 7.80 -12.38
N LYS A 104 -16.43 9.05 -12.02
CA LYS A 104 -16.24 10.20 -12.92
C LYS A 104 -14.76 10.49 -13.19
N LEU A 105 -13.92 10.40 -12.15
CA LEU A 105 -12.49 10.73 -12.23
C LEU A 105 -11.67 9.61 -12.88
N VAL A 106 -12.10 8.35 -12.75
CA VAL A 106 -11.40 7.16 -13.27
C VAL A 106 -12.34 6.35 -14.16
N PRO A 107 -12.49 6.71 -15.45
CA PRO A 107 -13.49 6.12 -16.36
C PRO A 107 -13.36 4.61 -16.61
N SER A 108 -12.24 4.00 -16.23
CA SER A 108 -12.04 2.54 -16.32
C SER A 108 -12.68 1.76 -15.16
N ILE A 109 -13.15 2.45 -14.12
CA ILE A 109 -13.81 1.85 -12.97
C ILE A 109 -15.33 1.81 -13.19
N GLU A 110 -15.94 0.65 -13.06
CA GLU A 110 -17.39 0.46 -13.17
C GLU A 110 -18.07 0.38 -11.80
N GLN A 111 -17.37 -0.11 -10.78
CA GLN A 111 -17.87 -0.25 -9.42
C GLN A 111 -16.75 -0.03 -8.41
N VAL A 112 -17.10 0.52 -7.25
CA VAL A 112 -16.17 0.79 -6.14
C VAL A 112 -16.63 0.08 -4.89
N ARG A 113 -15.66 -0.52 -4.19
CA ARG A 113 -15.84 -0.99 -2.81
C ARG A 113 -14.82 -0.33 -1.92
N LEU A 114 -15.29 0.41 -0.93
CA LEU A 114 -14.45 1.09 0.06
C LEU A 114 -13.97 0.10 1.14
N VAL A 115 -12.73 0.27 1.57
CA VAL A 115 -12.11 -0.46 2.67
C VAL A 115 -11.29 0.52 3.52
N SER A 116 -10.79 0.09 4.67
CA SER A 116 -10.11 0.99 5.62
C SER A 116 -8.60 1.09 5.42
N SER A 117 -8.00 0.29 4.56
CA SER A 117 -6.55 0.31 4.31
C SER A 117 -6.18 -0.30 2.96
N GLY A 118 -4.97 0.03 2.45
CA GLY A 118 -4.40 -0.62 1.27
C GLY A 118 -4.19 -2.13 1.46
N THR A 119 -3.89 -2.58 2.68
CA THR A 119 -3.81 -4.02 3.00
C THR A 119 -5.16 -4.72 2.79
N GLU A 120 -6.25 -4.12 3.26
CA GLU A 120 -7.60 -4.65 3.05
C GLU A 120 -8.00 -4.63 1.57
N ALA A 121 -7.60 -3.59 0.83
CA ALA A 121 -7.78 -3.52 -0.62
C ALA A 121 -7.06 -4.67 -1.32
N GLY A 122 -5.77 -4.89 -1.03
CA GLY A 122 -4.98 -5.98 -1.57
C GLY A 122 -5.55 -7.36 -1.24
N MET A 123 -5.93 -7.60 0.02
CA MET A 123 -6.61 -8.83 0.44
C MET A 123 -7.92 -9.07 -0.33
N SER A 124 -8.72 -8.02 -0.49
CA SER A 124 -10.02 -8.10 -1.18
C SER A 124 -9.83 -8.34 -2.67
N ALA A 125 -8.86 -7.68 -3.30
CA ALA A 125 -8.51 -7.86 -4.70
C ALA A 125 -8.07 -9.31 -5.01
N ILE A 126 -7.18 -9.88 -4.18
CA ILE A 126 -6.74 -11.28 -4.32
C ILE A 126 -7.91 -12.24 -4.16
N ARG A 127 -8.75 -12.05 -3.13
CA ARG A 127 -9.91 -12.91 -2.89
C ARG A 127 -10.90 -12.83 -4.04
N LEU A 128 -11.16 -11.63 -4.54
CA LEU A 128 -12.02 -11.42 -5.71
C LEU A 128 -11.45 -12.11 -6.96
N ALA A 129 -10.16 -11.94 -7.22
CA ALA A 129 -9.49 -12.56 -8.36
C ALA A 129 -9.56 -14.09 -8.30
N ARG A 130 -9.26 -14.68 -7.15
CA ARG A 130 -9.37 -16.13 -6.93
C ARG A 130 -10.80 -16.63 -7.09
N GLY A 131 -11.77 -15.90 -6.54
CA GLY A 131 -13.20 -16.25 -6.67
C GLY A 131 -13.71 -16.17 -8.11
N ALA A 132 -13.31 -15.14 -8.85
CA ALA A 132 -13.74 -14.94 -10.22
C ALA A 132 -13.10 -15.92 -11.22
N THR A 133 -11.86 -16.33 -10.99
CA THR A 133 -11.12 -17.21 -11.91
C THR A 133 -11.15 -18.69 -11.51
N GLY A 134 -11.48 -19.01 -10.25
CA GLY A 134 -11.33 -20.36 -9.69
C GLY A 134 -9.88 -20.81 -9.50
N ARG A 135 -8.91 -19.89 -9.53
CA ARG A 135 -7.47 -20.15 -9.52
C ARG A 135 -6.83 -19.68 -8.23
N SER A 136 -5.64 -20.19 -7.90
CA SER A 136 -4.99 -19.93 -6.60
C SER A 136 -3.76 -19.05 -6.68
N LYS A 137 -2.99 -19.09 -7.80
CA LYS A 137 -1.72 -18.40 -7.91
C LYS A 137 -1.88 -16.91 -8.15
N ILE A 138 -0.97 -16.14 -7.59
CA ILE A 138 -0.83 -14.69 -7.85
C ILE A 138 0.59 -14.39 -8.27
N ILE A 139 0.75 -13.39 -9.12
CA ILE A 139 2.05 -12.82 -9.50
C ILE A 139 2.16 -11.44 -8.86
N LYS A 140 3.29 -11.16 -8.24
CA LYS A 140 3.72 -9.82 -7.80
C LYS A 140 5.16 -9.57 -8.19
N PHE A 141 5.65 -8.35 -7.97
CA PHE A 141 7.02 -7.98 -8.33
C PHE A 141 7.87 -7.67 -7.10
N GLU A 142 9.16 -8.01 -7.20
CA GLU A 142 10.13 -7.67 -6.16
C GLU A 142 10.19 -6.15 -5.99
N GLY A 143 10.30 -5.70 -4.73
CA GLY A 143 10.30 -4.29 -4.38
C GLY A 143 8.91 -3.62 -4.32
N CYS A 144 7.88 -4.19 -4.94
CA CYS A 144 6.50 -3.71 -4.77
C CYS A 144 5.95 -4.09 -3.39
N TYR A 145 5.23 -3.15 -2.77
CA TYR A 145 4.58 -3.33 -1.47
C TYR A 145 3.07 -3.19 -1.58
N HIS A 146 2.36 -4.23 -1.24
CA HIS A 146 0.89 -4.31 -1.35
C HIS A 146 0.21 -4.54 0.01
N GLY A 147 0.74 -3.95 1.06
CA GLY A 147 0.24 -4.16 2.42
C GLY A 147 0.85 -5.41 3.09
N HIS A 148 0.32 -5.76 4.26
CA HIS A 148 0.89 -6.81 5.10
C HIS A 148 0.01 -8.06 5.23
N ALA A 149 -0.80 -8.37 4.20
CA ALA A 149 -1.45 -9.67 4.11
C ALA A 149 -0.41 -10.77 3.88
N ASP A 150 -0.54 -11.90 4.58
CA ASP A 150 0.47 -12.97 4.59
C ASP A 150 0.90 -13.42 3.19
N ALA A 151 -0.06 -13.61 2.27
CA ALA A 151 0.22 -13.99 0.88
C ALA A 151 1.08 -12.96 0.12
N LEU A 152 1.22 -11.73 0.61
CA LEU A 152 1.99 -10.65 -0.01
C LEU A 152 3.32 -10.38 0.70
N LEU A 153 3.54 -10.94 1.91
CA LEU A 153 4.77 -10.84 2.67
C LEU A 153 5.79 -11.90 2.20
N VAL A 154 6.22 -11.76 0.98
CA VAL A 154 7.04 -12.72 0.26
C VAL A 154 8.08 -12.00 -0.59
N LYS A 155 9.28 -12.58 -0.69
CA LYS A 155 10.38 -12.13 -1.58
C LYS A 155 10.72 -13.21 -2.59
N ALA A 156 11.41 -12.84 -3.66
CA ALA A 156 11.86 -13.78 -4.67
C ALA A 156 12.67 -14.95 -4.09
N GLY A 157 12.47 -16.14 -4.63
CA GLY A 157 13.30 -17.31 -4.38
C GLY A 157 14.60 -17.27 -5.20
N SER A 158 15.41 -18.32 -5.07
CA SER A 158 16.65 -18.48 -5.85
C SER A 158 16.36 -19.14 -7.20
N GLY A 159 15.99 -18.37 -8.20
CA GLY A 159 15.74 -18.87 -9.55
C GLY A 159 14.85 -17.95 -10.37
N LEU A 160 14.69 -18.25 -11.64
CA LEU A 160 13.88 -17.45 -12.55
C LEU A 160 12.42 -17.53 -12.18
N ALA A 161 11.43 -17.82 -12.43
CA ALA A 161 10.06 -17.81 -11.96
C ALA A 161 9.83 -18.77 -10.76
N THR A 162 10.28 -18.41 -9.56
CA THR A 162 10.17 -19.27 -8.37
C THR A 162 9.14 -18.76 -7.36
N PHE A 163 8.57 -19.71 -6.60
CA PHE A 163 7.77 -19.37 -5.44
C PHE A 163 8.63 -18.69 -4.39
N GLY A 164 8.10 -17.62 -3.81
CA GLY A 164 8.86 -16.80 -2.87
C GLY A 164 9.01 -17.42 -1.49
N ASN A 165 9.93 -16.86 -0.74
CA ASN A 165 10.11 -17.17 0.68
C ASN A 165 9.42 -16.11 1.54
N PRO A 166 8.84 -16.49 2.71
CA PRO A 166 8.27 -15.52 3.64
C PRO A 166 9.28 -14.43 4.03
N THR A 167 8.83 -13.18 4.09
CA THR A 167 9.66 -12.04 4.58
C THR A 167 9.41 -11.71 6.04
N SER A 168 8.41 -12.33 6.65
CA SER A 168 8.05 -12.15 8.06
C SER A 168 8.08 -13.49 8.79
N ALA A 169 8.68 -13.50 9.98
CA ALA A 169 8.86 -14.70 10.79
C ALA A 169 7.55 -15.42 11.17
N GLY A 170 6.41 -14.72 11.15
CA GLY A 170 5.12 -15.28 11.50
C GLY A 170 4.31 -15.82 10.31
N VAL A 171 4.83 -15.75 9.09
CA VAL A 171 4.14 -16.21 7.88
C VAL A 171 4.56 -17.65 7.55
N PRO A 172 3.64 -18.63 7.58
CA PRO A 172 3.95 -20.00 7.20
C PRO A 172 4.31 -20.11 5.70
N PRO A 173 5.26 -21.00 5.33
CA PRO A 173 5.62 -21.21 3.92
C PRO A 173 4.43 -21.59 3.03
N GLU A 174 3.47 -22.35 3.58
CA GLU A 174 2.28 -22.81 2.87
C GLU A 174 1.36 -21.65 2.43
N VAL A 175 1.39 -20.51 3.11
CA VAL A 175 0.59 -19.35 2.76
C VAL A 175 1.16 -18.63 1.53
N VAL A 176 2.48 -18.63 1.36
CA VAL A 176 3.16 -17.95 0.24
C VAL A 176 3.45 -18.88 -0.96
N GLN A 177 3.18 -20.19 -0.85
CA GLN A 177 3.42 -21.16 -1.92
C GLN A 177 2.64 -20.87 -3.23
N HIS A 178 1.60 -20.05 -3.16
CA HIS A 178 0.82 -19.62 -4.32
C HIS A 178 1.19 -18.24 -4.85
N THR A 179 2.26 -17.63 -4.33
CA THR A 179 2.72 -16.31 -4.76
C THR A 179 4.03 -16.40 -5.51
N LEU A 180 3.98 -16.08 -6.80
CA LEU A 180 5.16 -15.93 -7.66
C LEU A 180 5.66 -14.48 -7.51
N VAL A 181 6.97 -14.35 -7.25
CA VAL A 181 7.63 -13.03 -7.18
C VAL A 181 8.63 -12.92 -8.32
N LEU A 182 8.37 -11.95 -9.20
CA LEU A 182 9.17 -11.71 -10.40
C LEU A 182 9.96 -10.40 -10.26
N GLU A 183 11.04 -10.28 -11.04
CA GLU A 183 11.76 -9.02 -11.15
C GLU A 183 10.93 -7.98 -11.90
N TYR A 184 10.93 -6.77 -11.36
CA TYR A 184 10.21 -5.64 -11.95
C TYR A 184 10.86 -5.22 -13.28
N ASN A 185 10.05 -5.00 -14.33
CA ASN A 185 10.49 -4.72 -15.70
C ASN A 185 11.22 -5.86 -16.43
N ASN A 186 11.20 -7.10 -15.92
CA ASN A 186 11.79 -8.26 -16.60
C ASN A 186 10.72 -9.01 -17.42
N VAL A 187 10.66 -8.69 -18.72
CA VAL A 187 9.70 -9.31 -19.65
C VAL A 187 9.95 -10.80 -19.82
N ALA A 188 11.21 -11.23 -19.90
CA ALA A 188 11.54 -12.64 -20.09
C ALA A 188 11.07 -13.51 -18.92
N GLN A 189 11.27 -13.07 -17.69
CA GLN A 189 10.82 -13.77 -16.50
C GLN A 189 9.29 -13.78 -16.40
N LEU A 190 8.63 -12.69 -16.83
CA LEU A 190 7.18 -12.62 -16.90
C LEU A 190 6.60 -13.65 -17.89
N GLU A 191 7.19 -13.76 -19.09
CA GLU A 191 6.78 -14.73 -20.12
C GLU A 191 6.99 -16.17 -19.66
N GLU A 192 8.12 -16.45 -19.03
CA GLU A 192 8.41 -17.76 -18.44
C GLU A 192 7.39 -18.15 -17.37
N ALA A 193 7.05 -17.21 -16.46
CA ALA A 193 6.07 -17.44 -15.42
C ALA A 193 4.68 -17.79 -15.98
N PHE A 194 4.25 -17.08 -17.02
CA PHE A 194 2.97 -17.37 -17.68
C PHE A 194 3.02 -18.65 -18.52
N ALA A 195 4.13 -18.96 -19.17
CA ALA A 195 4.29 -20.23 -19.88
C ALA A 195 4.18 -21.45 -18.95
N LEU A 196 4.74 -21.36 -17.75
CA LEU A 196 4.70 -22.45 -16.76
C LEU A 196 3.41 -22.51 -15.96
N HIS A 197 2.83 -21.35 -15.60
CA HIS A 197 1.77 -21.27 -14.59
C HIS A 197 0.52 -20.49 -15.04
N GLY A 198 0.48 -19.95 -16.25
CA GLY A 198 -0.57 -19.01 -16.68
C GLY A 198 -2.00 -19.49 -16.47
N ASN A 199 -2.25 -20.79 -16.62
CA ASN A 199 -3.57 -21.39 -16.38
C ASN A 199 -3.97 -21.49 -14.91
N GLU A 200 -3.03 -21.25 -13.99
CA GLU A 200 -3.25 -21.30 -12.54
C GLU A 200 -3.23 -19.90 -11.91
N VAL A 201 -2.83 -18.86 -12.68
CA VAL A 201 -2.74 -17.49 -12.19
C VAL A 201 -4.13 -16.86 -12.11
N ALA A 202 -4.52 -16.45 -10.91
CA ALA A 202 -5.75 -15.70 -10.66
C ALA A 202 -5.57 -14.23 -11.01
N CYS A 203 -4.45 -13.62 -10.59
CA CYS A 203 -4.13 -12.25 -10.92
C CYS A 203 -2.63 -11.97 -10.93
N LEU A 204 -2.27 -10.93 -11.68
CA LEU A 204 -1.00 -10.24 -11.60
C LEU A 204 -1.26 -8.88 -10.94
N MET A 205 -0.54 -8.58 -9.84
CA MET A 205 -0.66 -7.33 -9.09
C MET A 205 0.63 -6.53 -9.21
N ILE A 206 0.52 -5.23 -9.52
CA ILE A 206 1.67 -4.34 -9.75
C ILE A 206 1.38 -2.93 -9.24
N GLU A 207 2.40 -2.27 -8.67
CA GLU A 207 2.43 -0.80 -8.61
C GLU A 207 2.90 -0.26 -9.96
N PRO A 208 2.14 0.57 -10.68
CA PRO A 208 2.60 1.12 -11.98
C PRO A 208 3.82 2.03 -11.83
N ILE A 209 3.97 2.65 -10.69
CA ILE A 209 5.17 3.32 -10.21
C ILE A 209 5.44 2.80 -8.81
N ALA A 210 6.48 2.00 -8.66
CA ALA A 210 6.80 1.34 -7.39
C ALA A 210 7.35 2.34 -6.37
N GLY A 211 6.49 2.85 -5.50
CA GLY A 211 6.82 3.88 -4.52
C GLY A 211 7.90 3.43 -3.55
N ASN A 212 7.83 2.20 -3.07
CA ASN A 212 8.78 1.63 -2.11
C ASN A 212 10.15 1.25 -2.73
N MET A 213 10.26 1.29 -4.05
CA MET A 213 11.51 1.10 -4.82
C MET A 213 12.11 2.43 -5.32
N ASN A 214 11.91 3.53 -4.62
CA ASN A 214 12.41 4.84 -5.05
C ASN A 214 11.76 5.33 -6.36
N PHE A 215 10.44 5.14 -6.51
CA PHE A 215 9.62 5.61 -7.64
C PHE A 215 10.06 5.07 -9.01
N ILE A 216 10.48 3.83 -9.07
CA ILE A 216 10.78 3.17 -10.35
C ILE A 216 9.49 2.94 -11.13
N ARG A 217 9.46 3.39 -12.38
CA ARG A 217 8.32 3.21 -13.28
C ARG A 217 8.36 1.85 -13.98
N ALA A 218 7.21 1.23 -14.12
CA ALA A 218 7.05 0.17 -15.10
C ALA A 218 7.21 0.76 -16.51
N SER A 219 7.98 0.11 -17.35
CA SER A 219 8.09 0.52 -18.74
C SER A 219 6.80 0.22 -19.51
N VAL A 220 6.46 1.06 -20.47
CA VAL A 220 5.24 0.86 -21.28
C VAL A 220 5.23 -0.53 -21.96
N PRO A 221 6.31 -1.00 -22.59
CA PRO A 221 6.32 -2.35 -23.18
C PRO A 221 6.07 -3.46 -22.15
N PHE A 222 6.64 -3.32 -20.94
CA PHE A 222 6.43 -4.28 -19.86
C PHE A 222 4.96 -4.31 -19.42
N MET A 223 4.33 -3.15 -19.23
CA MET A 223 2.92 -3.04 -18.85
C MET A 223 2.00 -3.60 -19.93
N GLN A 224 2.29 -3.32 -21.19
CA GLN A 224 1.55 -3.90 -22.32
C GLN A 224 1.65 -5.42 -22.30
N ARG A 225 2.84 -5.96 -22.08
CA ARG A 225 3.07 -7.40 -22.01
C ARG A 225 2.34 -8.05 -20.83
N CYS A 226 2.33 -7.40 -19.67
CA CYS A 226 1.52 -7.83 -18.52
C CYS A 226 0.04 -7.94 -18.90
N ARG A 227 -0.52 -6.92 -19.57
CA ARG A 227 -1.91 -6.91 -20.02
C ARG A 227 -2.21 -8.03 -21.01
N GLU A 228 -1.36 -8.19 -22.03
CA GLU A 228 -1.51 -9.22 -23.04
C GLU A 228 -1.55 -10.62 -22.44
N LEU A 229 -0.57 -10.95 -21.59
CA LEU A 229 -0.47 -12.26 -20.94
C LEU A 229 -1.65 -12.52 -20.00
N CYS A 230 -2.06 -11.53 -19.21
CA CYS A 230 -3.24 -11.65 -18.38
C CYS A 230 -4.48 -11.94 -19.23
N THR A 231 -4.68 -11.21 -20.33
CA THR A 231 -5.82 -11.42 -21.24
C THR A 231 -5.76 -12.81 -21.89
N GLN A 232 -4.60 -13.20 -22.41
CA GLN A 232 -4.39 -14.49 -23.06
C GLN A 232 -4.71 -15.68 -22.14
N HIS A 233 -4.31 -15.58 -20.89
CA HIS A 233 -4.48 -16.65 -19.90
C HIS A 233 -5.75 -16.51 -19.06
N GLY A 234 -6.53 -15.45 -19.23
CA GLY A 234 -7.73 -15.19 -18.43
C GLY A 234 -7.42 -14.88 -16.96
N ALA A 235 -6.25 -14.34 -16.67
CA ALA A 235 -5.87 -13.81 -15.37
C ALA A 235 -6.34 -12.36 -15.22
N LEU A 236 -6.63 -11.92 -14.00
CA LEU A 236 -6.94 -10.51 -13.74
C LEU A 236 -5.66 -9.69 -13.62
N PHE A 237 -5.70 -8.45 -14.14
CA PHE A 237 -4.60 -7.51 -14.03
C PHE A 237 -4.98 -6.42 -13.03
N ALA A 238 -4.32 -6.39 -11.88
CA ALA A 238 -4.62 -5.50 -10.77
C ALA A 238 -3.52 -4.45 -10.60
N PHE A 239 -3.92 -3.17 -10.63
CA PHE A 239 -3.06 -2.05 -10.28
C PHE A 239 -3.19 -1.70 -8.81
N ASP A 240 -2.06 -1.62 -8.12
CA ASP A 240 -1.98 -0.99 -6.81
C ASP A 240 -1.57 0.47 -7.00
N GLU A 241 -2.52 1.35 -6.82
CA GLU A 241 -2.37 2.79 -6.96
C GLU A 241 -2.55 3.52 -5.61
N VAL A 242 -2.30 2.83 -4.50
CA VAL A 242 -2.35 3.42 -3.14
C VAL A 242 -1.44 4.65 -3.03
N MET A 243 -0.32 4.67 -3.76
CA MET A 243 0.62 5.81 -3.78
C MET A 243 0.40 6.77 -4.95
N THR A 244 -0.20 6.31 -6.03
CA THR A 244 -0.22 7.05 -7.32
C THR A 244 -1.62 7.36 -7.83
N GLY A 245 -2.68 6.85 -7.20
CA GLY A 245 -4.06 7.12 -7.55
C GLY A 245 -4.48 8.54 -7.17
N PHE A 246 -5.27 9.21 -8.07
CA PHE A 246 -5.81 10.59 -7.99
C PHE A 246 -4.80 11.73 -8.05
#